data_a8d469258eb5f3ac9e506c91ea499cbb
#
_entry.id   a8d469258eb5f3ac9e506c91ea499cbb
#
_cell.length_a   1.000
_cell.length_b   1.000
_cell.length_c   1.000
_cell.angle_alpha   90.00
_cell.angle_beta   90.00
_cell.angle_gamma   90.00
#
_symmetry.space_group_name_H-M   'P 1'
#
loop_
_entity.id
_entity.type
_entity.pdbx_description
1 polymer ?
#
loop_
_entity_poly.entity_id
_entity_poly.type
_entity_poly.pdbx_seq_one_letter_code
_entity_poly.pdbx_strand_id
1 'polypeptide(L)'
;FYEHDLNVYEYLLTQLKNDLIAHHYPQIYYCNAGTFLNKERFLKQEFISDRIFVFVDNHFPEKEIQVIENGMYACIYLDDFHQEINYAKRLLDYCKMNHLTICGDYICEVLSELSIFDHHERSMFLRLQVPVSFKK
;
A
#
# COMPACT_ATOMS: atom_id res chain seq x y z
N PHE A 1 -13.99 -4.37 0.42
CA PHE A 1 -13.68 -3.03 -0.10
C PHE A 1 -13.95 -1.98 0.95
N TYR A 2 -13.15 -0.94 0.99
CA TYR A 2 -13.33 0.18 1.91
C TYR A 2 -12.77 1.47 1.29
N GLU A 3 -13.38 2.60 1.65
CA GLU A 3 -12.88 3.90 1.23
C GLU A 3 -11.52 4.19 1.88
N HIS A 4 -10.73 5.03 1.20
CA HIS A 4 -9.39 5.39 1.65
C HIS A 4 -9.46 6.36 2.83
N ASP A 5 -9.73 5.80 4.01
CA ASP A 5 -9.89 6.51 5.26
C ASP A 5 -8.92 5.94 6.30
N LEU A 6 -8.22 6.81 7.01
CA LEU A 6 -7.20 6.42 7.97
C LEU A 6 -7.78 5.56 9.12
N ASN A 7 -8.97 5.90 9.58
CA ASN A 7 -9.60 5.15 10.69
C ASN A 7 -9.97 3.74 10.26
N VAL A 8 -10.49 3.58 9.05
CA VAL A 8 -10.82 2.26 8.49
C VAL A 8 -9.55 1.45 8.28
N TYR A 9 -8.51 2.08 7.73
CA TYR A 9 -7.21 1.44 7.54
C TYR A 9 -6.66 0.93 8.87
N GLU A 10 -6.63 1.77 9.90
CA GLU A 10 -6.10 1.39 11.22
C GLU A 10 -6.90 0.25 11.86
N TYR A 11 -8.23 0.29 11.72
CA TYR A 11 -9.09 -0.77 12.23
C TYR A 11 -8.77 -2.12 11.57
N LEU A 12 -8.72 -2.15 10.25
CA LEU A 12 -8.44 -3.36 9.49
C LEU A 12 -7.02 -3.88 9.75
N LEU A 13 -6.05 -2.99 9.84
CA LEU A 13 -4.67 -3.36 10.16
C LEU A 13 -4.58 -3.96 11.55
N THR A 14 -5.29 -3.41 12.52
CA THR A 14 -5.34 -3.95 13.88
C THR A 14 -5.92 -5.36 13.89
N GLN A 15 -6.98 -5.61 13.14
CA GLN A 15 -7.57 -6.95 13.03
C GLN A 15 -6.57 -7.94 12.41
N LEU A 16 -5.88 -7.54 11.34
CA LEU A 16 -4.89 -8.37 10.69
C LEU A 16 -3.74 -8.71 11.65
N LYS A 17 -3.23 -7.73 12.38
CA LYS A 17 -2.17 -7.94 13.37
C LYS A 17 -2.63 -8.87 14.51
N ASN A 18 -3.86 -8.71 14.99
CA ASN A 18 -4.41 -9.57 16.02
C ASN A 18 -4.52 -11.01 15.54
N ASP A 19 -4.91 -11.23 14.30
CA ASP A 19 -4.96 -12.58 13.72
C ASP A 19 -3.57 -13.21 13.66
N LEU A 20 -2.55 -12.44 13.29
CA LEU A 20 -1.16 -12.92 13.27
C LEU A 20 -0.67 -13.28 14.68
N ILE A 21 -1.00 -12.45 15.67
CA ILE A 21 -0.66 -12.71 17.08
C ILE A 21 -1.36 -14.00 17.55
N ALA A 22 -2.64 -14.17 17.23
CA ALA A 22 -3.40 -15.35 17.62
C ALA A 22 -2.83 -16.64 17.04
N HIS A 23 -2.16 -16.57 15.90
CA HIS A 23 -1.49 -17.72 15.25
C HIS A 23 0.00 -17.81 15.60
N HIS A 24 0.48 -17.00 16.54
CA HIS A 24 1.87 -17.00 17.04
C HIS A 24 2.93 -16.73 15.97
N TYR A 25 2.62 -15.90 14.98
CA TYR A 25 3.60 -15.51 13.96
C TYR A 25 4.63 -14.52 14.49
N PRO A 26 5.85 -14.50 13.93
CA PRO A 26 6.91 -13.59 14.36
C PRO A 26 6.52 -12.13 14.30
N GLN A 27 6.95 -11.36 15.29
CA GLN A 27 6.62 -9.96 15.45
C GLN A 27 7.08 -9.08 14.28
N ILE A 28 8.10 -9.50 13.54
CA ILE A 28 8.60 -8.78 12.37
C ILE A 28 7.54 -8.63 11.28
N TYR A 29 6.56 -9.53 11.22
CA TYR A 29 5.46 -9.45 10.26
C TYR A 29 4.47 -8.32 10.57
N TYR A 30 4.61 -7.66 11.71
CA TYR A 30 3.72 -6.55 12.10
C TYR A 30 4.29 -5.19 11.71
N CYS A 31 5.50 -5.14 11.16
CA CYS A 31 6.23 -3.89 10.97
C CYS A 31 5.93 -3.19 9.66
N ASN A 32 5.70 -3.96 8.59
CA ASN A 32 5.49 -3.41 7.26
C ASN A 32 4.12 -3.79 6.75
N ALA A 33 3.31 -2.79 6.49
CA ALA A 33 1.94 -2.97 6.05
C ALA A 33 1.66 -2.12 4.81
N GLY A 34 0.53 -2.38 4.18
CA GLY A 34 0.12 -1.59 3.05
C GLY A 34 -1.28 -1.96 2.57
N THR A 35 -1.68 -1.30 1.50
CA THR A 35 -2.97 -1.52 0.84
C THR A 35 -2.77 -1.72 -0.65
N PHE A 36 -3.61 -2.55 -1.23
CA PHE A 36 -3.72 -2.73 -2.68
C PHE A 36 -4.93 -1.99 -3.20
N LEU A 37 -4.78 -1.45 -4.39
CA LEU A 37 -5.89 -0.98 -5.18
C LEU A 37 -5.81 -1.63 -6.55
N ASN A 38 -6.90 -2.27 -6.95
CA ASN A 38 -7.00 -2.93 -8.25
C ASN A 38 -6.60 -1.97 -9.38
N LYS A 39 -5.87 -2.48 -10.36
CA LYS A 39 -5.38 -1.71 -11.50
C LYS A 39 -6.49 -0.90 -12.19
N GLU A 40 -7.63 -1.52 -12.44
CA GLU A 40 -8.73 -0.87 -13.13
C GLU A 40 -9.32 0.28 -12.33
N ARG A 41 -9.45 0.11 -11.02
CA ARG A 41 -9.91 1.17 -10.12
C ARG A 41 -8.91 2.31 -10.04
N PHE A 42 -7.63 1.99 -10.01
CA PHE A 42 -6.57 3.01 -10.02
C PHE A 42 -6.63 3.86 -11.30
N LEU A 43 -6.78 3.21 -12.46
CA LEU A 43 -6.89 3.92 -13.74
C LEU A 43 -8.13 4.81 -13.82
N LYS A 44 -9.22 4.41 -13.17
CA LYS A 44 -10.46 5.18 -13.09
C LYS A 44 -10.46 6.21 -11.96
N GLN A 45 -9.40 6.25 -11.18
CA GLN A 45 -9.29 7.12 -9.99
C GLN A 45 -10.38 6.84 -8.94
N GLU A 46 -10.78 5.58 -8.82
CA GLU A 46 -11.71 5.10 -7.80
C GLU A 46 -10.91 4.57 -6.60
N PHE A 47 -10.62 5.44 -5.64
CA PHE A 47 -9.75 5.12 -4.50
C PHE A 47 -10.49 4.38 -3.40
N ILE A 48 -10.93 3.16 -3.71
CA ILE A 48 -11.56 2.23 -2.78
C ILE A 48 -10.66 1.01 -2.73
N SER A 49 -9.90 0.87 -1.65
CA SER A 49 -8.96 -0.23 -1.48
C SER A 49 -9.70 -1.55 -1.32
N ASP A 50 -9.20 -2.58 -1.96
CA ASP A 50 -9.81 -3.91 -1.92
C ASP A 50 -9.08 -4.86 -0.97
N ARG A 51 -7.86 -4.54 -0.57
CA ARG A 51 -7.06 -5.42 0.30
C ARG A 51 -6.12 -4.61 1.19
N ILE A 52 -5.93 -5.11 2.39
CA ILE A 52 -4.85 -4.70 3.28
C ILE A 52 -3.90 -5.87 3.48
N PHE A 53 -2.61 -5.62 3.68
CA PHE A 53 -1.62 -6.68 3.78
C PHE A 53 -0.48 -6.30 4.72
N VAL A 54 0.28 -7.32 5.13
CA VAL A 54 1.59 -7.16 5.73
C VAL A 54 2.60 -7.95 4.90
N PHE A 55 3.85 -7.50 4.89
CA PHE A 55 4.92 -8.22 4.21
C PHE A 55 5.40 -9.38 5.07
N VAL A 56 5.52 -10.54 4.44
CA VAL A 56 6.03 -11.75 5.07
C VAL A 56 7.13 -12.33 4.18
N ASP A 57 7.98 -13.17 4.76
CA ASP A 57 9.00 -13.86 3.98
C ASP A 57 8.44 -15.13 3.34
N ASN A 58 9.28 -15.81 2.54
CA ASN A 58 8.88 -17.02 1.84
C ASN A 58 8.76 -18.26 2.75
N HIS A 59 9.03 -18.14 4.04
CA HIS A 59 8.82 -19.20 5.03
C HIS A 59 7.46 -19.12 5.69
N PHE A 60 6.66 -18.11 5.36
CA PHE A 60 5.32 -17.96 5.91
C PHE A 60 4.44 -19.12 5.45
N PRO A 61 3.80 -19.86 6.38
CA PRO A 61 3.15 -21.14 6.05
C PRO A 61 1.76 -21.02 5.46
N GLU A 62 1.17 -19.83 5.43
CA GLU A 62 -0.20 -19.65 4.96
C GLU A 62 -0.33 -19.76 3.45
N LYS A 63 -1.47 -20.28 2.99
CA LYS A 63 -1.75 -20.42 1.56
C LYS A 63 -2.18 -19.12 0.88
N GLU A 64 -2.51 -18.10 1.66
CA GLU A 64 -3.01 -16.83 1.18
C GLU A 64 -1.90 -15.80 0.95
N ILE A 65 -0.71 -16.26 0.59
CA ILE A 65 0.39 -15.39 0.21
C ILE A 65 0.18 -14.92 -1.24
N GLN A 66 0.29 -13.61 -1.42
CA GLN A 66 0.33 -13.02 -2.75
C GLN A 66 1.74 -12.51 -3.02
N VAL A 67 2.29 -12.86 -4.17
CA VAL A 67 3.65 -12.46 -4.55
C VAL A 67 3.61 -11.14 -5.30
N ILE A 68 4.44 -10.17 -4.87
CA ILE A 68 4.69 -8.96 -5.63
C ILE A 68 5.87 -9.26 -6.55
N GLU A 69 5.61 -9.27 -7.84
CA GLU A 69 6.60 -9.63 -8.84
C GLU A 69 7.72 -8.60 -8.94
N ASN A 70 8.94 -9.06 -9.19
CA ASN A 70 10.03 -8.17 -9.54
C ASN A 70 9.76 -7.54 -10.90
N GLY A 71 10.19 -6.29 -11.06
CA GLY A 71 10.01 -5.59 -12.32
C GLY A 71 10.23 -4.10 -12.15
N MET A 72 9.82 -3.36 -13.16
CA MET A 72 9.91 -1.91 -13.14
C MET A 72 8.66 -1.32 -12.50
N TYR A 73 8.86 -0.40 -11.56
CA TYR A 73 7.78 0.28 -10.87
C TYR A 73 7.97 1.80 -10.96
N ALA A 74 6.88 2.51 -11.15
CA ALA A 74 6.84 3.94 -10.91
C ALA A 74 6.46 4.17 -9.45
N CYS A 75 7.22 5.01 -8.77
CA CYS A 75 7.05 5.23 -7.33
C CYS A 75 7.00 6.72 -7.01
N ILE A 76 6.29 7.07 -5.96
CA ILE A 76 6.31 8.39 -5.34
C ILE A 76 6.25 8.22 -3.83
N TYR A 77 6.94 9.10 -3.11
CA TYR A 77 7.03 9.05 -1.65
C TYR A 77 6.32 10.24 -1.05
N LEU A 78 5.71 10.03 0.11
CA LEU A 78 5.08 11.12 0.86
C LEU A 78 5.09 10.80 2.35
N ASP A 79 4.90 11.82 3.17
CA ASP A 79 4.91 11.72 4.63
C ASP A 79 3.57 12.07 5.28
N ASP A 80 2.50 12.13 4.51
CA ASP A 80 1.17 12.47 5.00
C ASP A 80 0.13 11.57 4.36
N PHE A 81 -0.43 10.66 5.17
CA PHE A 81 -1.46 9.72 4.73
C PHE A 81 -2.66 10.44 4.09
N HIS A 82 -3.02 11.60 4.61
CA HIS A 82 -4.17 12.36 4.10
C HIS A 82 -3.97 12.92 2.70
N GLN A 83 -2.72 12.97 2.22
CA GLN A 83 -2.38 13.41 0.87
C GLN A 83 -2.23 12.26 -0.12
N GLU A 84 -2.50 11.02 0.31
CA GLU A 84 -2.25 9.84 -0.52
C GLU A 84 -2.98 9.93 -1.86
N ILE A 85 -4.25 10.29 -1.85
CA ILE A 85 -5.05 10.37 -3.08
C ILE A 85 -4.47 11.38 -4.06
N ASN A 86 -4.07 12.55 -3.56
CA ASN A 86 -3.44 13.58 -4.40
C ASN A 86 -2.14 13.09 -5.02
N TYR A 87 -1.31 12.40 -4.25
CA TYR A 87 -0.04 11.86 -4.73
C TYR A 87 -0.26 10.68 -5.68
N ALA A 88 -1.27 9.85 -5.44
CA ALA A 88 -1.63 8.77 -6.34
C ALA A 88 -2.05 9.30 -7.71
N LYS A 89 -2.79 10.40 -7.74
CA LYS A 89 -3.15 11.07 -9.00
C LYS A 89 -1.92 11.63 -9.71
N ARG A 90 -0.97 12.18 -8.96
CA ARG A 90 0.30 12.66 -9.54
C ARG A 90 1.11 11.51 -10.12
N LEU A 91 1.12 10.35 -9.45
CA LEU A 91 1.78 9.14 -9.97
C LEU A 91 1.14 8.69 -11.28
N LEU A 92 -0.18 8.68 -11.35
CA LEU A 92 -0.91 8.32 -12.56
C LEU A 92 -0.59 9.29 -13.70
N ASP A 93 -0.59 10.59 -13.44
CA ASP A 93 -0.24 11.61 -14.43
C ASP A 93 1.19 11.46 -14.92
N TYR A 94 2.13 11.18 -14.03
CA TYR A 94 3.52 10.91 -14.37
C TYR A 94 3.63 9.75 -15.35
N CYS A 95 2.91 8.66 -15.11
CA CYS A 95 2.91 7.49 -16.00
C CYS A 95 2.36 7.86 -17.37
N LYS A 96 1.29 8.65 -17.44
CA LYS A 96 0.72 9.11 -18.71
C LYS A 96 1.68 10.01 -19.47
N MET A 97 2.32 10.97 -18.79
CA MET A 97 3.24 11.92 -19.42
C MET A 97 4.51 11.26 -19.92
N ASN A 98 4.95 10.19 -19.30
CA ASN A 98 6.17 9.48 -19.66
C ASN A 98 5.92 8.22 -20.50
N HIS A 99 4.71 8.06 -21.02
CA HIS A 99 4.33 6.95 -21.87
C HIS A 99 4.58 5.58 -21.23
N LEU A 100 4.33 5.49 -19.93
CA LEU A 100 4.41 4.23 -19.19
C LEU A 100 3.06 3.54 -19.18
N THR A 101 3.07 2.24 -19.47
CA THR A 101 1.86 1.41 -19.40
C THR A 101 1.79 0.78 -18.01
N ILE A 102 0.70 1.02 -17.29
CA ILE A 102 0.45 0.40 -16.00
C ILE A 102 0.03 -1.06 -16.25
N CYS A 103 0.77 -1.99 -15.66
CA CYS A 103 0.59 -3.42 -15.91
C CYS A 103 0.25 -4.25 -14.67
N GLY A 104 -0.12 -3.60 -13.57
CA GLY A 104 -0.54 -4.30 -12.36
C GLY A 104 -1.18 -3.36 -11.36
N ASP A 105 -1.42 -3.87 -10.16
CA ASP A 105 -2.16 -3.17 -9.14
C ASP A 105 -1.33 -2.09 -8.45
N TYR A 106 -2.00 -1.05 -8.03
CA TYR A 106 -1.42 0.02 -7.22
C TYR A 106 -1.21 -0.45 -5.79
N ILE A 107 -0.06 -0.11 -5.22
CA ILE A 107 0.31 -0.50 -3.86
C ILE A 107 0.70 0.75 -3.09
N CYS A 108 0.06 0.93 -1.93
CA CYS A 108 0.48 1.90 -0.93
C CYS A 108 1.17 1.14 0.20
N GLU A 109 2.46 1.34 0.35
CA GLU A 109 3.27 0.68 1.37
C GLU A 109 3.65 1.67 2.47
N VAL A 110 3.39 1.31 3.72
CA VAL A 110 3.84 2.08 4.86
C VAL A 110 5.27 1.68 5.18
N LEU A 111 6.22 2.58 4.92
CA LEU A 111 7.64 2.32 5.16
C LEU A 111 8.01 2.55 6.61
N SER A 112 7.40 3.54 7.25
CA SER A 112 7.58 3.81 8.68
C SER A 112 6.39 4.57 9.24
N GLU A 113 6.08 4.29 10.51
CA GLU A 113 5.16 5.08 11.31
C GLU A 113 5.95 5.79 12.39
N LEU A 114 5.84 7.12 12.42
CA LEU A 114 6.47 7.93 13.45
C LEU A 114 5.40 8.42 14.40
N SER A 115 5.55 8.09 15.69
CA SER A 115 4.76 8.73 16.75
C SER A 115 5.33 10.13 16.95
N ILE A 116 4.58 11.13 16.56
CA ILE A 116 4.94 12.50 16.90
C ILE A 116 4.44 12.78 18.31
N PHE A 117 5.27 13.52 19.09
CA PHE A 117 4.93 13.91 20.46
C PHE A 117 3.67 14.76 20.56
N ASP A 118 3.14 15.22 19.47
CA ASP A 118 2.01 16.13 19.39
C ASP A 118 0.65 15.43 19.40
N HIS A 119 0.61 14.17 19.69
CA HIS A 119 -0.54 13.36 20.10
C HIS A 119 -1.74 13.25 19.17
N HIS A 120 -1.82 14.01 18.08
CA HIS A 120 -3.00 14.07 17.25
C HIS A 120 -2.79 13.58 15.82
N GLU A 121 -1.54 13.43 15.37
CA GLU A 121 -1.24 12.98 14.02
C GLU A 121 -0.16 11.92 14.03
N ARG A 122 -0.44 10.81 13.36
CA ARG A 122 0.59 9.85 13.00
C ARG A 122 1.26 10.33 11.74
N SER A 123 2.57 10.53 11.82
CA SER A 123 3.39 10.75 10.63
C SER A 123 3.73 9.40 10.04
N MET A 124 3.23 9.14 8.85
CA MET A 124 3.54 7.93 8.10
C MET A 124 4.39 8.29 6.90
N PHE A 125 5.47 7.56 6.71
CA PHE A 125 6.24 7.65 5.47
C PHE A 125 5.76 6.56 4.53
N LEU A 126 5.24 6.95 3.37
CA LEU A 126 4.57 6.06 2.44
C LEU A 126 5.33 5.99 1.12
N ARG A 127 5.27 4.83 0.50
CA ARG A 127 5.66 4.65 -0.89
C ARG A 127 4.46 4.19 -1.69
N LEU A 128 4.04 5.00 -2.64
CA LEU A 128 3.00 4.64 -3.61
C LEU A 128 3.69 4.10 -4.85
N GLN A 129 3.27 2.93 -5.32
CA GLN A 129 3.94 2.30 -6.45
C GLN A 129 2.97 1.52 -7.33
N VAL A 130 3.32 1.45 -8.59
CA VAL A 130 2.54 0.71 -9.58
C VAL A 130 3.50 0.10 -10.59
N PRO A 131 3.32 -1.19 -10.95
CA PRO A 131 4.16 -1.82 -11.95
C PRO A 131 3.88 -1.23 -13.33
N VAL A 132 4.94 -0.96 -14.07
CA VAL A 132 4.86 -0.30 -15.37
C VAL A 132 5.77 -0.96 -16.39
N SER A 133 5.45 -0.73 -17.67
CA SER A 133 6.32 -1.06 -18.79
C SER A 133 6.35 0.12 -19.75
N PHE A 134 7.39 0.19 -20.58
CA PHE A 134 7.43 1.22 -21.61
C PHE A 134 6.43 0.89 -22.72
N LYS A 135 5.73 1.91 -23.17
CA LYS A 135 4.91 1.79 -24.38
C LYS A 135 5.83 1.65 -25.58
N LYS A 136 5.55 0.64 -26.38
CA LYS A 136 6.19 0.49 -27.68
C LYS A 136 5.48 1.32 -28.74
#